data_43392f0c5272b9a4cda3774b37c8e3f0
#
_entry.id   43392f0c5272b9a4cda3774b37c8e3f0
#
_cell.length_a   1.000
_cell.length_b   1.000
_cell.length_c   1.000
_cell.angle_alpha   90.00
_cell.angle_beta   90.00
_cell.angle_gamma   90.00
#
_symmetry.space_group_name_H-M   'P 1'
#
loop_
_entity.id
_entity.type
_entity.pdbx_description
1 polymer ?
#
loop_
_entity_poly.entity_id
_entity_poly.type
_entity_poly.pdbx_seq_one_letter_code
_entity_poly.pdbx_strand_id
1 'polypeptide(L)'
;MNNKTTRNSILLLVTAAVWGAAFVAQTVGGQTIGAYSFNCVRCIIGALVLIPVMKFLDKKDLSPRKPQTKEDYKLLIKGGICCGVALCISTNLQQVGILMGASAGKAGFLTAVYILLAVSYTHLTL
;
A
#
# COMPACT_ATOMS: atom_id res chain seq x y z
N MET A 1 3.16 -31.39 4.88
CA MET A 1 3.08 -29.91 4.81
C MET A 1 1.63 -29.51 5.02
N ASN A 2 1.36 -28.61 5.99
CA ASN A 2 -0.02 -28.32 6.39
C ASN A 2 -0.69 -27.46 5.28
N ASN A 3 -1.88 -27.86 4.81
CA ASN A 3 -2.62 -27.17 3.73
C ASN A 3 -2.76 -25.65 3.94
N LYS A 4 -2.81 -25.21 5.21
CA LYS A 4 -2.85 -23.78 5.59
C LYS A 4 -1.53 -23.07 5.27
N THR A 5 -0.39 -23.70 5.56
CA THR A 5 0.94 -23.11 5.30
C THR A 5 1.19 -22.94 3.80
N THR A 6 0.87 -23.96 3.00
CA THR A 6 1.01 -23.90 1.54
C THR A 6 0.13 -22.80 0.93
N ARG A 7 -1.12 -22.68 1.37
CA ARG A 7 -2.03 -21.62 0.91
C ARG A 7 -1.50 -20.22 1.25
N ASN A 8 -1.00 -20.03 2.46
CA ASN A 8 -0.45 -18.73 2.89
C ASN A 8 0.83 -18.39 2.10
N SER A 9 1.69 -19.36 1.83
CA SER A 9 2.89 -19.16 1.00
C SER A 9 2.53 -18.78 -0.45
N ILE A 10 1.52 -19.42 -1.03
CA ILE A 10 1.03 -19.06 -2.38
C ILE A 10 0.47 -17.64 -2.39
N LEU A 11 -0.31 -17.25 -1.38
CA LEU A 11 -0.84 -15.88 -1.27
C LEU A 11 0.27 -14.84 -1.16
N LEU A 12 1.31 -15.12 -0.37
CA LEU A 12 2.49 -14.24 -0.27
C LEU A 12 3.23 -14.12 -1.61
N LEU A 13 3.39 -15.22 -2.33
CA LEU A 13 4.03 -15.22 -3.65
C LEU A 13 3.24 -14.38 -4.66
N VAL A 14 1.92 -14.55 -4.70
CA VAL A 14 1.03 -13.76 -5.57
C VAL A 14 1.10 -12.28 -5.21
N THR A 15 1.08 -11.95 -3.93
CA THR A 15 1.21 -10.56 -3.47
C THR A 15 2.55 -9.95 -3.90
N ALA A 16 3.64 -10.69 -3.75
CA ALA A 16 4.97 -10.25 -4.19
C ALA A 16 5.03 -10.02 -5.71
N ALA A 17 4.41 -10.91 -6.49
CA ALA A 17 4.34 -10.77 -7.95
C ALA A 17 3.54 -9.53 -8.37
N VAL A 18 2.40 -9.28 -7.73
CA VAL A 18 1.58 -8.07 -7.97
C VAL A 18 2.34 -6.80 -7.62
N TRP A 19 3.07 -6.79 -6.49
CA TRP A 19 3.90 -5.67 -6.09
C TRP A 19 5.05 -5.42 -7.08
N GLY A 20 5.73 -6.48 -7.54
CA GLY A 20 6.76 -6.37 -8.56
C GLY A 20 6.24 -5.78 -9.87
N ALA A 21 5.09 -6.25 -10.34
CA ALA A 21 4.42 -5.70 -11.51
C ALA A 21 4.03 -4.22 -11.33
N ALA A 22 3.62 -3.83 -10.13
CA ALA A 22 3.30 -2.44 -9.82
C ALA A 22 4.50 -1.50 -9.97
N PHE A 23 5.71 -1.92 -9.60
CA PHE A 23 6.93 -1.12 -9.81
C PHE A 23 7.27 -0.94 -11.30
N VAL A 24 7.06 -1.97 -12.11
CA VAL A 24 7.24 -1.87 -13.57
C VAL A 24 6.22 -0.89 -14.15
N ALA A 25 4.95 -1.00 -13.77
CA ALA A 25 3.91 -0.08 -14.20
C ALA A 25 4.19 1.37 -13.78
N GLN A 26 4.74 1.59 -12.57
CA GLN A 26 5.16 2.91 -12.10
C GLN A 26 6.28 3.50 -12.95
N THR A 27 7.25 2.69 -13.37
CA THR A 27 8.35 3.15 -14.20
C THR A 27 7.85 3.58 -15.57
N VAL A 28 7.08 2.71 -16.24
CA VAL A 28 6.55 2.99 -17.58
C VAL A 28 5.53 4.14 -17.58
N GLY A 29 4.57 4.07 -16.66
CA GLY A 29 3.51 5.09 -16.56
C GLY A 29 4.05 6.45 -16.15
N GLY A 30 4.98 6.50 -15.20
CA GLY A 30 5.63 7.74 -14.77
C GLY A 30 6.44 8.43 -15.86
N GLN A 31 7.09 7.67 -16.73
CA GLN A 31 7.82 8.22 -17.89
C GLN A 31 6.88 8.78 -18.95
N THR A 32 5.67 8.22 -19.08
CA THR A 32 4.72 8.61 -20.13
C THR A 32 3.91 9.84 -19.76
N ILE A 33 3.38 9.90 -18.55
CA ILE A 33 2.45 10.97 -18.12
C ILE A 33 2.96 11.83 -16.96
N GLY A 34 4.21 11.60 -16.54
CA GLY A 34 4.82 12.29 -15.42
C GLY A 34 4.50 11.68 -14.04
N ALA A 35 5.41 11.92 -13.08
CA ALA A 35 5.35 11.33 -11.73
C ALA A 35 4.05 11.64 -11.00
N TYR A 36 3.71 12.92 -10.92
CA TYR A 36 2.58 13.39 -10.10
C TYR A 36 1.24 12.98 -10.71
N SER A 37 1.09 13.10 -12.04
CA SER A 37 -0.13 12.72 -12.74
C SER A 37 -0.41 11.22 -12.61
N PHE A 38 0.62 10.38 -12.81
CA PHE A 38 0.50 8.93 -12.63
C PHE A 38 0.06 8.57 -11.21
N ASN A 39 0.69 9.18 -10.20
CA ASN A 39 0.38 8.90 -8.81
C ASN A 39 -1.03 9.35 -8.41
N CYS A 40 -1.47 10.52 -8.92
CA CYS A 40 -2.81 11.03 -8.71
C CYS A 40 -3.88 10.08 -9.29
N VAL A 41 -3.73 9.67 -10.55
CA VAL A 41 -4.66 8.74 -11.22
C VAL A 41 -4.73 7.40 -10.47
N ARG A 42 -3.57 6.86 -10.07
CA ARG A 42 -3.50 5.62 -9.29
C ARG A 42 -4.23 5.73 -7.96
N CYS A 43 -4.07 6.84 -7.24
CA CYS A 43 -4.75 7.08 -5.97
C CYS A 43 -6.26 7.20 -6.13
N ILE A 44 -6.73 7.90 -7.17
CA ILE A 44 -8.16 8.02 -7.48
C ILE A 44 -8.77 6.66 -7.80
N ILE A 45 -8.14 5.88 -8.68
CA ILE A 45 -8.61 4.53 -9.04
C ILE A 45 -8.63 3.64 -7.80
N GLY A 46 -7.56 3.67 -6.99
CA GLY A 46 -7.50 2.91 -5.74
C GLY A 46 -8.61 3.26 -4.77
N ALA A 47 -8.89 4.55 -4.57
CA ALA A 47 -9.98 5.01 -3.72
C ALA A 47 -11.36 4.56 -4.25
N LEU A 48 -11.60 4.65 -5.56
CA LEU A 48 -12.85 4.21 -6.18
C LEU A 48 -13.07 2.69 -6.04
N VAL A 49 -12.01 1.89 -6.16
CA VAL A 49 -12.07 0.43 -5.97
C VAL A 49 -12.28 0.05 -4.51
N LEU A 50 -11.70 0.80 -3.57
CA LEU A 50 -11.85 0.52 -2.13
C LEU A 50 -13.30 0.70 -1.63
N ILE A 51 -14.05 1.64 -2.19
CA ILE A 51 -15.44 1.90 -1.76
C ILE A 51 -16.34 0.65 -1.90
N PRO A 52 -16.43 -0.02 -3.08
CA PRO A 52 -17.24 -1.22 -3.21
C PRO A 52 -16.67 -2.40 -2.40
N VAL A 53 -15.35 -2.51 -2.30
CA VAL A 53 -14.70 -3.57 -1.49
C VAL A 53 -15.06 -3.43 -0.01
N MET A 54 -15.01 -2.23 0.53
CA MET A 54 -15.43 -1.97 1.93
C MET A 54 -16.89 -2.34 2.15
N LYS A 55 -17.80 -1.92 1.24
CA LYS A 55 -19.22 -2.29 1.33
C LYS A 55 -19.45 -3.80 1.28
N PHE A 56 -18.68 -4.51 0.47
CA PHE A 56 -18.76 -5.97 0.36
C PHE A 56 -18.25 -6.68 1.62
N LEU A 57 -17.13 -6.21 2.20
CA LEU A 57 -16.59 -6.74 3.45
C LEU A 57 -17.53 -6.48 4.62
N ASP A 58 -18.13 -5.29 4.68
CA ASP A 58 -19.13 -4.93 5.67
C ASP A 58 -20.36 -5.84 5.63
N LYS A 59 -20.80 -6.22 4.42
CA LYS A 59 -21.94 -7.12 4.21
C LYS A 59 -21.65 -8.56 4.65
N LYS A 60 -20.37 -8.96 4.64
CA LYS A 60 -19.92 -10.30 5.06
C LYS A 60 -19.48 -10.39 6.52
N ASP A 61 -19.64 -9.34 7.30
CA ASP A 61 -19.18 -9.26 8.70
C ASP A 61 -17.67 -9.57 8.89
N LEU A 62 -16.89 -9.38 7.80
CA LEU A 62 -15.44 -9.50 7.83
C LEU A 62 -14.74 -8.17 8.14
N SER A 63 -15.51 -7.13 8.35
CA SER A 63 -15.00 -5.78 8.62
C SER A 63 -14.46 -5.70 10.05
N PRO A 64 -13.31 -5.04 10.27
CA PRO A 64 -12.87 -4.74 11.62
C PRO A 64 -13.91 -3.86 12.33
N ARG A 65 -13.86 -3.84 13.66
CA ARG A 65 -14.78 -3.13 14.55
C ARG A 65 -15.16 -1.75 14.01
N LYS A 66 -16.45 -1.55 13.72
CA LYS A 66 -16.97 -0.27 13.24
C LYS A 66 -16.89 0.78 14.35
N PRO A 67 -16.53 2.03 14.02
CA PRO A 67 -16.58 3.12 14.99
C PRO A 67 -18.03 3.29 15.47
N GLN A 68 -18.23 3.22 16.79
CA GLN A 68 -19.56 3.31 17.41
C GLN A 68 -19.81 4.70 17.99
N THR A 69 -18.75 5.43 18.31
CA THR A 69 -18.82 6.74 18.96
C THR A 69 -18.35 7.85 18.02
N LYS A 70 -18.87 9.08 18.20
CA LYS A 70 -18.39 10.26 17.46
C LYS A 70 -16.88 10.51 17.65
N GLU A 71 -16.36 10.13 18.80
CA GLU A 71 -14.92 10.20 19.12
C GLU A 71 -14.10 9.20 18.30
N ASP A 72 -14.60 7.97 18.13
CA ASP A 72 -13.96 6.95 17.30
C ASP A 72 -13.89 7.40 15.83
N TYR A 73 -14.95 8.06 15.35
CA TYR A 73 -14.99 8.63 14.00
C TYR A 73 -13.96 9.74 13.82
N LYS A 74 -13.83 10.64 14.79
CA LYS A 74 -12.81 11.71 14.76
C LYS A 74 -11.39 11.13 14.76
N LEU A 75 -11.15 10.11 15.59
CA LEU A 75 -9.86 9.43 15.65
C LEU A 75 -9.53 8.74 14.34
N LEU A 76 -10.51 8.04 13.74
CA LEU A 76 -10.38 7.38 12.45
C LEU A 76 -10.03 8.39 11.33
N ILE A 77 -10.73 9.52 11.29
CA ILE A 77 -10.48 10.58 10.30
C ILE A 77 -9.10 11.20 10.50
N LYS A 78 -8.72 11.55 11.73
CA LYS A 78 -7.39 12.10 12.03
C LYS A 78 -6.27 11.12 11.65
N GLY A 79 -6.42 9.85 12.04
CA GLY A 79 -5.47 8.80 11.67
C GLY A 79 -5.40 8.60 10.16
N GLY A 80 -6.53 8.57 9.48
CA GLY A 80 -6.62 8.44 8.03
C GLY A 80 -5.95 9.60 7.30
N ILE A 81 -6.16 10.84 7.74
CA ILE A 81 -5.51 12.02 7.16
C ILE A 81 -3.99 11.96 7.39
N CYS A 82 -3.56 11.65 8.60
CA CYS A 82 -2.13 11.56 8.94
C CYS A 82 -1.42 10.49 8.09
N CYS A 83 -1.98 9.28 8.03
CA CYS A 83 -1.46 8.21 7.18
C CYS A 83 -1.51 8.56 5.69
N GLY A 84 -2.59 9.20 5.24
CA GLY A 84 -2.76 9.62 3.84
C GLY A 84 -1.72 10.65 3.42
N VAL A 85 -1.44 11.64 4.27
CA VAL A 85 -0.39 12.64 4.00
C VAL A 85 0.99 11.98 3.97
N ALA A 86 1.31 11.13 4.94
CA ALA A 86 2.59 10.42 4.98
C ALA A 86 2.79 9.53 3.74
N LEU A 87 1.77 8.78 3.35
CA LEU A 87 1.78 7.96 2.13
C LEU A 87 1.90 8.81 0.87
N CYS A 88 1.22 9.95 0.79
CA CYS A 88 1.30 10.87 -0.34
C CYS A 88 2.74 11.37 -0.53
N ILE A 89 3.38 11.85 0.54
CA ILE A 89 4.77 12.31 0.50
C ILE A 89 5.70 11.17 0.08
N SER A 90 5.58 10.01 0.73
CA SER A 90 6.44 8.84 0.48
C SER A 90 6.33 8.35 -0.96
N THR A 91 5.11 8.17 -1.47
CA THR A 91 4.87 7.68 -2.83
C THR A 91 5.32 8.66 -3.91
N ASN A 92 5.18 9.97 -3.66
CA ASN A 92 5.69 10.98 -4.60
C ASN A 92 7.22 11.03 -4.63
N LEU A 93 7.88 10.98 -3.47
CA LEU A 93 9.35 10.89 -3.40
C LEU A 93 9.87 9.64 -4.09
N GLN A 94 9.23 8.49 -3.87
CA GLN A 94 9.57 7.23 -4.54
C GLN A 94 9.42 7.34 -6.06
N GLN A 95 8.32 7.92 -6.54
CA GLN A 95 8.05 8.08 -7.97
C GLN A 95 9.07 9.02 -8.64
N VAL A 96 9.42 10.12 -7.97
CA VAL A 96 10.47 11.03 -8.46
C VAL A 96 11.82 10.30 -8.49
N GLY A 97 12.16 9.52 -7.47
CA GLY A 97 13.40 8.72 -7.45
C GLY A 97 13.49 7.73 -8.62
N ILE A 98 12.38 7.08 -8.98
CA ILE A 98 12.31 6.20 -10.15
C ILE A 98 12.57 6.97 -11.44
N LEU A 99 11.99 8.16 -11.59
CA LEU A 99 12.19 9.00 -12.80
C LEU A 99 13.61 9.58 -12.88
N MET A 100 14.28 9.81 -11.76
CA MET A 100 15.67 10.25 -11.69
C MET A 100 16.69 9.13 -12.03
N GLY A 101 16.22 7.94 -12.42
CA GLY A 101 17.07 6.84 -12.90
C GLY A 101 17.22 5.67 -11.92
N ALA A 102 16.48 5.66 -10.82
CA ALA A 102 16.40 4.45 -9.98
C ALA A 102 15.64 3.36 -10.75
N SER A 103 16.28 2.19 -10.96
CA SER A 103 15.57 1.07 -11.58
C SER A 103 14.45 0.56 -10.68
N ALA A 104 13.39 -0.01 -11.29
CA ALA A 104 12.29 -0.64 -10.56
C ALA A 104 12.77 -1.67 -9.52
N GLY A 105 13.84 -2.41 -9.84
CA GLY A 105 14.48 -3.36 -8.94
C GLY A 105 15.11 -2.71 -7.71
N LYS A 106 15.79 -1.56 -7.86
CA LYS A 106 16.37 -0.80 -6.75
C LYS A 106 15.27 -0.27 -5.82
N ALA A 107 14.20 0.27 -6.39
CA ALA A 107 13.05 0.77 -5.62
C ALA A 107 12.37 -0.37 -4.83
N GLY A 108 12.16 -1.52 -5.46
CA GLY A 108 11.62 -2.72 -4.81
C GLY A 108 12.52 -3.23 -3.68
N PHE A 109 13.82 -3.28 -3.89
CA PHE A 109 14.78 -3.71 -2.87
C PHE A 109 14.80 -2.78 -1.65
N LEU A 110 14.84 -1.46 -1.86
CA LEU A 110 14.77 -0.47 -0.77
C LEU A 110 13.46 -0.58 0.01
N THR A 111 12.35 -0.84 -0.67
CA THR A 111 11.06 -1.07 -0.03
C THR A 111 11.08 -2.35 0.83
N ALA A 112 11.76 -3.41 0.39
CA ALA A 112 11.92 -4.63 1.19
C ALA A 112 12.78 -4.39 2.43
N VAL A 113 13.84 -3.61 2.33
CA VAL A 113 14.71 -3.25 3.48
C VAL A 113 13.93 -2.47 4.54
N TYR A 114 13.09 -1.51 4.13
CA TYR A 114 12.29 -0.75 5.09
C TYR A 114 11.30 -1.64 5.87
N ILE A 115 10.77 -2.69 5.25
CA ILE A 115 9.90 -3.66 5.92
C ILE A 115 10.67 -4.40 7.02
N LEU A 116 11.91 -4.82 6.76
CA LEU A 116 12.76 -5.44 7.76
C LEU A 116 12.99 -4.53 8.96
N LEU A 117 13.26 -3.25 8.72
CA LEU A 117 13.43 -2.26 9.79
C LEU A 117 12.15 -2.05 10.59
N ALA A 118 11.00 -1.96 9.92
CA ALA A 118 9.69 -1.80 10.57
C ALA A 118 9.35 -3.01 11.45
N VAL A 119 9.57 -4.23 10.96
CA VAL A 119 9.34 -5.46 11.72
C VAL A 119 10.28 -5.54 12.93
N SER A 120 11.57 -5.23 12.75
CA SER A 120 12.54 -5.22 13.85
C SER A 120 12.16 -4.20 14.92
N TYR A 121 11.75 -2.99 14.52
CA TYR A 121 11.29 -1.96 15.44
C TYR A 121 10.05 -2.41 16.23
N THR A 122 9.08 -3.00 15.54
CA THR A 122 7.85 -3.51 16.19
C THR A 122 8.17 -4.63 17.19
N HIS A 123 9.11 -5.51 16.86
CA HIS A 123 9.54 -6.60 17.74
C HIS A 123 10.31 -6.11 18.98
N LEU A 124 10.98 -4.96 18.89
CA LEU A 124 11.72 -4.37 20.01
C LEU A 124 10.83 -3.53 20.93
N THR A 125 9.66 -3.07 20.43
CA THR A 125 8.75 -2.19 21.18
C THR A 125 7.53 -2.92 21.76
N LEU A 126 7.31 -4.18 21.42
CA LEU A 126 6.27 -5.07 21.96
C LEU A 126 6.89 -6.12 22.89
#